data_6fd84bcb0eae0670f9b6ad7f18ab3614
#
_entry.id   6fd84bcb0eae0670f9b6ad7f18ab3614
#
_cell.length_a   1.000
_cell.length_b   1.000
_cell.length_c   1.000
_cell.angle_alpha   90.00
_cell.angle_beta   90.00
_cell.angle_gamma   90.00
#
_symmetry.space_group_name_H-M   'P 1'
#
loop_
_entity.id
_entity.type
_entity.pdbx_description
1 polymer ?
#
loop_
_entity_poly.entity_id
_entity_poly.type
_entity_poly.pdbx_seq_one_letter_code
_entity_poly.pdbx_strand_id
1 'polypeptide(L)'
;RGRNWEGPFAFTGLGEGKLSSRTDYLVNGPSEAYFFLSADDVDSVQAILQDRSFLARTLDGGRSFEFVAWLVDDETTRSVMSSTVRVSDEHLVSAMRRRHDPPGDFTVLPRNWIAVYESRDDGQTWQFLSKVAETDTGLRNGNPPAMVRTDDGLLVATYAYRGVPYGIRARISNDDGASWSEEIVLRDDATTWDIGYCRTVIRADGQLVTIYYFASEERPEQHIAATIWDPRNHAAQ
;
A
#
# COMPACT_ATOMS: atom_id res chain seq x y z
N ARG A 1 -6.23 2.12 -26.08
CA ARG A 1 -5.87 2.35 -24.68
C ARG A 1 -4.40 2.00 -24.55
N GLY A 2 -3.56 2.97 -24.03
CA GLY A 2 -2.13 2.77 -23.91
C GLY A 2 -1.34 2.69 -25.23
N ARG A 3 -1.88 3.16 -26.34
CA ARG A 3 -1.18 3.18 -27.62
C ARG A 3 -0.26 4.38 -27.79
N ASN A 4 -0.62 5.49 -27.17
CA ASN A 4 0.16 6.72 -27.13
C ASN A 4 0.25 7.20 -25.68
N TRP A 5 1.41 7.75 -25.34
CA TRP A 5 1.70 8.31 -24.02
C TRP A 5 2.25 9.71 -24.23
N GLU A 6 1.82 10.65 -23.41
CA GLU A 6 2.36 12.00 -23.32
C GLU A 6 2.99 12.20 -21.97
N GLY A 7 3.94 13.08 -21.86
CA GLY A 7 4.65 13.38 -20.61
C GLY A 7 6.11 12.92 -20.63
N PRO A 8 6.76 12.79 -19.45
CA PRO A 8 6.17 12.89 -18.11
C PRO A 8 5.71 14.29 -17.74
N PHE A 9 4.67 14.38 -16.91
CA PHE A 9 4.15 15.62 -16.34
C PHE A 9 4.55 15.70 -14.86
N ALA A 10 4.97 16.89 -14.41
CA ALA A 10 5.33 17.12 -13.01
C ALA A 10 4.08 17.30 -12.14
N PHE A 11 4.19 16.95 -10.86
CA PHE A 11 3.19 17.31 -9.84
C PHE A 11 3.39 18.79 -9.46
N THR A 12 2.79 19.68 -10.21
CA THR A 12 2.88 21.13 -9.99
C THR A 12 2.03 21.55 -8.79
N GLY A 13 2.53 22.50 -7.97
CA GLY A 13 1.80 23.04 -6.82
C GLY A 13 2.07 22.36 -5.47
N LEU A 14 2.85 21.28 -5.42
CA LEU A 14 3.16 20.56 -4.18
C LEU A 14 4.46 21.04 -3.49
N GLY A 15 5.03 22.16 -3.94
CA GLY A 15 6.28 22.69 -3.38
C GLY A 15 7.53 22.01 -3.96
N GLU A 16 8.69 22.31 -3.39
CA GLU A 16 10.00 21.81 -3.85
C GLU A 16 10.47 20.54 -3.12
N GLY A 17 9.62 19.91 -2.30
CA GLY A 17 9.97 18.71 -1.55
C GLY A 17 10.24 17.52 -2.46
N LYS A 18 11.08 16.61 -2.01
CA LYS A 18 11.34 15.34 -2.71
C LYS A 18 10.13 14.42 -2.58
N LEU A 19 9.41 14.22 -3.67
CA LEU A 19 8.33 13.25 -3.73
C LEU A 19 8.92 11.86 -3.94
N SER A 20 8.49 10.91 -3.11
CA SER A 20 8.75 9.49 -3.30
C SER A 20 7.60 8.88 -4.10
N SER A 21 7.93 8.40 -5.29
CA SER A 21 6.95 7.90 -6.25
C SER A 21 6.74 6.41 -6.16
N ARG A 22 5.71 5.97 -5.55
CA ARG A 22 4.95 4.73 -5.81
C ARG A 22 3.57 5.02 -5.34
N THR A 23 2.85 5.67 -6.20
CA THR A 23 1.60 6.31 -5.87
C THR A 23 0.43 5.38 -6.07
N ASP A 24 -0.58 5.55 -5.25
CA ASP A 24 -1.94 5.10 -5.51
C ASP A 24 -2.81 6.30 -5.85
N TYR A 25 -3.94 6.08 -6.51
CA TYR A 25 -4.84 7.16 -6.88
C TYR A 25 -6.28 6.70 -6.94
N LEU A 26 -7.20 7.65 -6.68
CA LEU A 26 -8.64 7.48 -6.87
C LEU A 26 -9.13 8.54 -7.83
N VAL A 27 -9.87 8.12 -8.87
CA VAL A 27 -10.50 9.03 -9.82
C VAL A 27 -11.91 9.33 -9.34
N ASN A 28 -12.17 10.58 -8.98
CA ASN A 28 -13.45 11.05 -8.44
C ASN A 28 -14.34 11.66 -9.54
N GLY A 29 -13.77 12.02 -10.70
CA GLY A 29 -14.51 12.64 -11.79
C GLY A 29 -13.65 12.92 -13.02
N PRO A 30 -14.19 13.59 -14.03
CA PRO A 30 -13.47 13.86 -15.29
C PRO A 30 -12.20 14.73 -15.12
N SER A 31 -12.18 15.57 -14.10
CA SER A 31 -11.06 16.48 -13.79
C SER A 31 -10.56 16.37 -12.37
N GLU A 32 -11.15 15.47 -11.58
CA GLU A 32 -10.85 15.32 -10.15
C GLU A 32 -10.25 13.95 -9.86
N ALA A 33 -9.11 13.96 -9.16
CA ALA A 33 -8.48 12.74 -8.68
C ALA A 33 -7.66 13.00 -7.40
N TYR A 34 -7.61 12.00 -6.55
CA TYR A 34 -6.78 11.92 -5.36
C TYR A 34 -5.52 11.11 -5.66
N PHE A 35 -4.39 11.57 -5.13
CA PHE A 35 -3.09 10.91 -5.26
C PHE A 35 -2.49 10.70 -3.87
N PHE A 36 -2.19 9.46 -3.56
CA PHE A 36 -1.56 9.06 -2.29
C PHE A 36 -0.07 8.97 -2.53
N LEU A 37 0.64 10.00 -2.14
CA LEU A 37 2.06 10.20 -2.36
C LEU A 37 2.83 10.03 -1.04
N SER A 38 4.15 10.05 -1.12
CA SER A 38 5.02 10.19 0.04
C SER A 38 6.06 11.27 -0.25
N ALA A 39 6.42 12.02 0.78
CA ALA A 39 7.47 13.02 0.71
C ALA A 39 8.47 12.83 1.85
N ASP A 40 9.74 13.17 1.60
CA ASP A 40 10.71 13.35 2.69
C ASP A 40 10.22 14.49 3.57
N ASP A 41 10.12 14.24 4.87
CA ASP A 41 9.89 15.31 5.84
C ASP A 41 11.18 16.08 6.01
N VAL A 42 11.25 17.26 5.36
CA VAL A 42 12.47 18.08 5.24
C VAL A 42 12.89 18.69 6.59
N ASP A 43 11.99 18.72 7.56
CA ASP A 43 12.21 19.28 8.89
C ASP A 43 12.72 18.26 9.92
N SER A 44 12.83 16.98 9.55
CA SER A 44 13.34 15.98 10.47
C SER A 44 14.85 16.11 10.68
N VAL A 45 15.23 16.44 11.88
CA VAL A 45 16.64 16.53 12.35
C VAL A 45 17.38 15.19 12.33
N GLN A 46 16.67 14.11 12.05
CA GLN A 46 17.21 12.74 11.97
C GLN A 46 17.30 12.31 10.52
N ALA A 47 18.49 12.30 9.99
CA ALA A 47 18.86 11.93 8.60
C ALA A 47 18.59 10.46 8.21
N ILE A 48 17.54 9.83 8.73
CA ILE A 48 17.13 8.47 8.41
C ILE A 48 15.83 8.55 7.65
N LEU A 49 15.80 7.99 6.44
CA LEU A 49 14.70 7.83 5.49
C LEU A 49 13.27 7.94 6.10
N GLN A 50 12.78 9.16 6.25
CA GLN A 50 11.49 9.43 6.90
C GLN A 50 10.45 9.89 5.88
N ASP A 51 10.26 9.09 4.83
CA ASP A 51 9.12 9.38 3.94
C ASP A 51 7.80 9.29 4.73
N ARG A 52 6.96 10.30 4.56
CA ARG A 52 5.64 10.40 5.17
C ARG A 52 4.57 10.42 4.09
N SER A 53 3.56 9.58 4.23
CA SER A 53 2.46 9.49 3.27
C SER A 53 1.47 10.62 3.44
N PHE A 54 1.02 11.19 2.32
CA PHE A 54 0.05 12.29 2.27
C PHE A 54 -0.92 12.14 1.10
N LEU A 55 -2.05 12.82 1.21
CA LEU A 55 -3.03 12.99 0.15
C LEU A 55 -2.79 14.31 -0.57
N ALA A 56 -2.68 14.23 -1.89
CA ALA A 56 -2.79 15.36 -2.80
C ALA A 56 -4.03 15.19 -3.69
N ARG A 57 -4.59 16.29 -4.18
CA ARG A 57 -5.68 16.24 -5.16
C ARG A 57 -5.45 17.17 -6.32
N THR A 58 -6.06 16.83 -7.44
CA THR A 58 -6.27 17.73 -8.58
C THR A 58 -7.75 17.93 -8.81
N LEU A 59 -8.14 19.16 -9.20
CA LEU A 59 -9.51 19.54 -9.57
C LEU A 59 -9.60 19.97 -11.05
N ASP A 60 -8.48 19.99 -11.75
CA ASP A 60 -8.34 20.55 -13.10
C ASP A 60 -7.75 19.56 -14.13
N GLY A 61 -7.88 18.28 -13.85
CA GLY A 61 -7.40 17.21 -14.74
C GLY A 61 -5.88 17.03 -14.72
N GLY A 62 -5.23 17.34 -13.60
CA GLY A 62 -3.81 17.12 -13.41
C GLY A 62 -2.91 18.27 -13.87
N ARG A 63 -3.46 19.46 -14.10
CA ARG A 63 -2.67 20.66 -14.42
C ARG A 63 -2.01 21.25 -13.18
N SER A 64 -2.71 21.16 -12.04
CA SER A 64 -2.19 21.54 -10.74
C SER A 64 -2.62 20.53 -9.66
N PHE A 65 -1.86 20.52 -8.56
CA PHE A 65 -2.12 19.66 -7.41
C PHE A 65 -2.04 20.50 -6.14
N GLU A 66 -2.85 20.17 -5.17
CA GLU A 66 -2.80 20.75 -3.84
C GLU A 66 -2.61 19.66 -2.78
N PHE A 67 -1.87 19.98 -1.76
CA PHE A 67 -1.76 19.15 -0.57
C PHE A 67 -3.09 19.22 0.20
N VAL A 68 -3.60 18.06 0.62
CA VAL A 68 -4.82 17.97 1.42
C VAL A 68 -4.48 17.67 2.88
N ALA A 69 -3.86 16.52 3.15
CA ALA A 69 -3.58 16.08 4.51
C ALA A 69 -2.45 15.04 4.56
N TRP A 70 -1.74 14.99 5.67
CA TRP A 70 -0.92 13.85 6.03
C TRP A 70 -1.81 12.66 6.44
N LEU A 71 -1.47 11.45 5.98
CA LEU A 71 -2.19 10.23 6.38
C LEU A 71 -1.74 9.72 7.75
N VAL A 72 -0.59 10.17 8.21
CA VAL A 72 0.06 9.68 9.43
C VAL A 72 0.60 10.85 10.21
N ASP A 73 0.25 10.95 11.49
CA ASP A 73 0.76 11.99 12.39
C ASP A 73 2.14 11.65 13.00
N ASP A 74 2.51 10.36 12.98
CA ASP A 74 3.77 9.87 13.56
C ASP A 74 4.94 10.12 12.61
N GLU A 75 5.83 11.01 13.01
CA GLU A 75 7.05 11.39 12.29
C GLU A 75 8.25 10.49 12.62
N THR A 76 8.11 9.55 13.56
CA THR A 76 9.20 8.67 13.98
C THR A 76 9.30 7.39 13.16
N THR A 77 8.28 7.10 12.37
CA THR A 77 8.19 5.89 11.54
C THR A 77 7.88 6.23 10.09
N ARG A 78 8.64 5.62 9.20
CA ARG A 78 8.44 5.78 7.76
C ARG A 78 7.07 5.27 7.33
N SER A 79 6.37 6.01 6.45
CA SER A 79 5.14 5.59 5.80
C SER A 79 5.21 5.82 4.30
N VAL A 80 4.99 4.76 3.51
CA VAL A 80 5.10 4.81 2.04
C VAL A 80 4.16 3.83 1.37
N MET A 81 3.93 4.06 0.07
CA MET A 81 3.29 3.10 -0.82
C MET A 81 1.90 2.69 -0.35
N SER A 82 1.06 3.68 -0.18
CA SER A 82 -0.34 3.49 0.19
C SER A 82 -1.09 2.72 -0.90
N SER A 83 -2.10 1.97 -0.47
CA SER A 83 -3.15 1.40 -1.30
C SER A 83 -4.48 1.71 -0.66
N THR A 84 -5.30 2.50 -1.35
CA THR A 84 -6.47 3.15 -0.78
C THR A 84 -7.74 2.74 -1.51
N VAL A 85 -8.81 2.53 -0.77
CA VAL A 85 -10.14 2.28 -1.29
C VAL A 85 -11.14 3.29 -0.74
N ARG A 86 -12.15 3.61 -1.53
CA ARG A 86 -13.31 4.38 -1.11
C ARG A 86 -14.42 3.43 -0.63
N VAL A 87 -14.80 3.55 0.62
CA VAL A 87 -15.86 2.75 1.24
C VAL A 87 -17.22 3.42 1.04
N SER A 88 -17.27 4.75 1.22
CA SER A 88 -18.43 5.61 0.93
C SER A 88 -17.96 6.99 0.47
N ASP A 89 -18.88 7.92 0.21
CA ASP A 89 -18.54 9.27 -0.27
C ASP A 89 -17.54 9.99 0.64
N GLU A 90 -17.66 9.84 1.96
CA GLU A 90 -16.78 10.47 2.95
C GLU A 90 -15.77 9.52 3.58
N HIS A 91 -15.90 8.20 3.36
CA HIS A 91 -15.07 7.20 4.03
C HIS A 91 -14.03 6.62 3.09
N LEU A 92 -12.76 6.91 3.39
CA LEU A 92 -11.57 6.36 2.75
C LEU A 92 -10.82 5.46 3.73
N VAL A 93 -10.31 4.33 3.24
CA VAL A 93 -9.45 3.42 4.01
C VAL A 93 -8.17 3.20 3.22
N SER A 94 -7.02 3.44 3.85
CA SER A 94 -5.70 3.37 3.24
C SER A 94 -4.79 2.44 4.02
N ALA A 95 -4.34 1.36 3.39
CA ALA A 95 -3.29 0.50 3.89
C ALA A 95 -1.94 0.99 3.38
N MET A 96 -0.90 1.01 4.22
CA MET A 96 0.42 1.45 3.81
C MET A 96 1.53 0.68 4.51
N ARG A 97 2.67 0.62 3.85
CA ARG A 97 3.89 0.09 4.43
C ARG A 97 4.44 1.05 5.46
N ARG A 98 4.70 0.52 6.65
CA ARG A 98 5.37 1.23 7.74
C ARG A 98 6.72 0.58 8.03
N ARG A 99 7.67 1.40 8.48
CA ARG A 99 8.96 0.95 8.99
C ARG A 99 9.40 1.81 10.16
N HIS A 100 9.86 1.15 11.21
CA HIS A 100 10.54 1.76 12.34
C HIS A 100 11.98 1.25 12.40
N ASP A 101 12.93 2.17 12.35
CA ASP A 101 14.34 1.91 12.57
C ASP A 101 14.70 2.39 13.98
N PRO A 102 15.11 1.50 14.90
CA PRO A 102 15.45 1.88 16.27
C PRO A 102 16.60 2.89 16.28
N PRO A 103 16.46 4.06 16.91
CA PRO A 103 17.50 5.07 16.92
C PRO A 103 18.70 4.62 17.75
N GLY A 104 19.90 4.65 17.15
CA GLY A 104 21.18 4.48 17.84
C GLY A 104 21.53 3.08 18.33
N ASP A 105 20.65 2.10 18.15
CA ASP A 105 20.92 0.71 18.55
C ASP A 105 20.86 -0.23 17.33
N PHE A 106 22.01 -0.50 16.73
CA PHE A 106 22.16 -1.40 15.59
C PHE A 106 21.98 -2.89 15.95
N THR A 107 21.78 -3.24 17.21
CA THR A 107 21.50 -4.60 17.65
C THR A 107 20.01 -4.94 17.62
N VAL A 108 19.15 -3.93 17.63
CA VAL A 108 17.70 -4.08 17.50
C VAL A 108 17.30 -4.02 16.04
N LEU A 109 16.61 -5.06 15.57
CA LEU A 109 16.18 -5.14 14.18
C LEU A 109 15.05 -4.13 13.89
N PRO A 110 15.04 -3.54 12.70
CA PRO A 110 13.91 -2.75 12.22
C PRO A 110 12.60 -3.54 12.22
N ARG A 111 11.49 -2.85 12.40
CA ARG A 111 10.15 -3.44 12.27
C ARG A 111 9.51 -2.95 10.99
N ASN A 112 8.91 -3.88 10.24
CA ASN A 112 8.20 -3.59 9.00
C ASN A 112 6.80 -4.21 9.05
N TRP A 113 5.78 -3.38 8.88
CA TRP A 113 4.38 -3.83 8.92
C TRP A 113 3.52 -3.06 7.93
N ILE A 114 2.29 -3.52 7.78
CA ILE A 114 1.23 -2.79 7.07
C ILE A 114 0.27 -2.27 8.11
N ALA A 115 0.12 -0.94 8.16
CA ALA A 115 -0.88 -0.24 8.97
C ALA A 115 -2.00 0.29 8.09
N VAL A 116 -3.19 0.40 8.67
CA VAL A 116 -4.38 0.96 8.04
C VAL A 116 -4.78 2.23 8.75
N TYR A 117 -5.08 3.23 7.96
CA TYR A 117 -5.62 4.52 8.39
C TYR A 117 -6.94 4.77 7.69
N GLU A 118 -7.86 5.45 8.37
CA GLU A 118 -9.13 5.85 7.79
C GLU A 118 -9.32 7.35 7.83
N SER A 119 -10.09 7.85 6.89
CA SER A 119 -10.68 9.19 6.88
C SER A 119 -12.20 9.06 6.78
N ARG A 120 -12.93 9.85 7.55
CA ARG A 120 -14.39 9.91 7.53
C ARG A 120 -14.92 11.27 7.11
N ASP A 121 -14.08 12.07 6.47
CA ASP A 121 -14.34 13.43 6.00
C ASP A 121 -13.73 13.67 4.61
N ASP A 122 -13.78 12.63 3.77
CA ASP A 122 -13.26 12.64 2.39
C ASP A 122 -11.78 13.07 2.30
N GLY A 123 -10.96 12.56 3.22
CA GLY A 123 -9.52 12.72 3.19
C GLY A 123 -8.97 13.95 3.90
N GLN A 124 -9.81 14.77 4.57
CA GLN A 124 -9.35 15.97 5.26
C GLN A 124 -8.59 15.65 6.54
N THR A 125 -9.03 14.62 7.28
CA THR A 125 -8.33 14.13 8.47
C THR A 125 -8.20 12.62 8.42
N TRP A 126 -7.15 12.09 9.06
CA TRP A 126 -6.83 10.66 9.07
C TRP A 126 -6.49 10.21 10.48
N GLN A 127 -6.90 8.99 10.80
CA GLN A 127 -6.59 8.35 12.07
C GLN A 127 -6.15 6.90 11.86
N PHE A 128 -5.31 6.39 12.76
CA PHE A 128 -4.95 4.97 12.76
C PHE A 128 -6.19 4.12 13.03
N LEU A 129 -6.40 3.11 12.21
CA LEU A 129 -7.52 2.18 12.34
C LEU A 129 -7.05 0.82 12.85
N SER A 130 -6.09 0.19 12.16
CA SER A 130 -5.67 -1.16 12.50
C SER A 130 -4.30 -1.52 11.90
N LYS A 131 -3.86 -2.74 12.17
CA LYS A 131 -2.66 -3.34 11.57
C LYS A 131 -3.06 -4.60 10.81
N VAL A 132 -2.63 -4.70 9.53
CA VAL A 132 -2.85 -5.91 8.73
C VAL A 132 -1.89 -7.02 9.14
N ALA A 133 -0.57 -6.80 9.01
CA ALA A 133 0.44 -7.83 9.23
C ALA A 133 1.84 -7.23 9.41
N GLU A 134 2.75 -8.00 10.01
CA GLU A 134 4.19 -7.82 9.78
C GLU A 134 4.55 -8.35 8.39
N THR A 135 5.55 -7.74 7.73
CA THR A 135 5.92 -8.13 6.36
C THR A 135 7.31 -8.75 6.25
N ASP A 136 8.05 -8.82 7.35
CA ASP A 136 9.31 -9.54 7.48
C ASP A 136 9.70 -9.73 8.95
N THR A 137 10.89 -10.27 9.19
CA THR A 137 11.47 -10.47 10.53
C THR A 137 12.41 -9.35 10.96
N GLY A 138 12.43 -8.21 10.27
CA GLY A 138 13.36 -7.10 10.50
C GLY A 138 14.70 -7.22 9.77
N LEU A 139 14.98 -8.37 9.15
CA LEU A 139 16.22 -8.59 8.40
C LEU A 139 16.18 -7.99 7.00
N ARG A 140 15.00 -7.63 6.52
CA ARG A 140 14.76 -7.12 5.17
C ARG A 140 13.95 -5.83 5.24
N ASN A 141 13.61 -5.34 4.10
CA ASN A 141 12.93 -4.07 3.96
C ASN A 141 11.48 -4.34 3.56
N GLY A 142 10.64 -4.78 4.44
CA GLY A 142 9.21 -5.04 4.32
C GLY A 142 8.57 -4.97 2.92
N ASN A 143 7.28 -5.15 2.79
CA ASN A 143 6.59 -5.11 1.50
C ASN A 143 5.35 -4.22 1.58
N PRO A 144 5.01 -3.45 0.52
CA PRO A 144 3.79 -2.68 0.48
C PRO A 144 2.56 -3.56 0.27
N PRO A 145 1.38 -3.12 0.74
CA PRO A 145 0.12 -3.77 0.44
C PRO A 145 -0.37 -3.44 -0.97
N ALA A 146 -1.27 -4.30 -1.49
CA ALA A 146 -2.28 -3.94 -2.46
C ALA A 146 -3.65 -4.24 -1.83
N MET A 147 -4.53 -3.26 -1.77
CA MET A 147 -5.85 -3.40 -1.15
C MET A 147 -6.93 -3.16 -2.19
N VAL A 148 -7.96 -4.01 -2.18
CA VAL A 148 -9.16 -3.86 -3.01
C VAL A 148 -10.39 -4.03 -2.14
N ARG A 149 -11.50 -3.43 -2.57
CA ARG A 149 -12.82 -3.64 -1.98
C ARG A 149 -13.70 -4.38 -2.98
N THR A 150 -14.19 -5.55 -2.58
CA THR A 150 -15.08 -6.36 -3.41
C THR A 150 -16.49 -5.78 -3.46
N ASP A 151 -17.30 -6.21 -4.43
CA ASP A 151 -18.69 -5.71 -4.60
C ASP A 151 -19.58 -6.05 -3.40
N ASP A 152 -19.28 -7.14 -2.69
CA ASP A 152 -19.96 -7.55 -1.44
C ASP A 152 -19.36 -6.89 -0.17
N GLY A 153 -18.42 -5.95 -0.35
CA GLY A 153 -17.92 -5.07 0.70
C GLY A 153 -16.68 -5.55 1.45
N LEU A 154 -16.14 -6.74 1.15
CA LEU A 154 -14.91 -7.19 1.78
C LEU A 154 -13.72 -6.31 1.38
N LEU A 155 -12.87 -5.96 2.34
CA LEU A 155 -11.54 -5.44 2.06
C LEU A 155 -10.55 -6.59 2.01
N VAL A 156 -9.73 -6.62 0.97
CA VAL A 156 -8.70 -7.66 0.80
C VAL A 156 -7.35 -6.99 0.64
N ALA A 157 -6.44 -7.22 1.59
CA ALA A 157 -5.06 -6.76 1.55
C ALA A 157 -4.14 -7.92 1.15
N THR A 158 -3.39 -7.75 0.05
CA THR A 158 -2.38 -8.71 -0.41
C THR A 158 -0.99 -8.10 -0.30
N TYR A 159 -0.02 -8.91 0.07
CA TYR A 159 1.37 -8.47 0.31
C TYR A 159 2.34 -9.63 0.19
N ALA A 160 3.64 -9.33 0.06
CA ALA A 160 4.66 -10.35 0.24
C ALA A 160 5.16 -10.37 1.68
N TYR A 161 5.39 -11.57 2.20
CA TYR A 161 6.11 -11.80 3.42
C TYR A 161 7.58 -12.13 3.10
N ARG A 162 8.51 -11.31 3.61
CA ARG A 162 9.96 -11.37 3.35
C ARG A 162 10.74 -12.04 4.47
N GLY A 163 10.06 -12.68 5.42
CA GLY A 163 10.61 -13.67 6.34
C GLY A 163 10.45 -15.09 5.79
N VAL A 164 11.11 -16.07 6.42
CA VAL A 164 10.98 -17.49 6.02
C VAL A 164 9.73 -18.10 6.66
N PRO A 165 8.89 -18.80 5.90
CA PRO A 165 8.95 -19.05 4.47
C PRO A 165 8.51 -17.84 3.64
N TYR A 166 9.34 -17.46 2.66
CA TYR A 166 9.04 -16.34 1.77
C TYR A 166 7.82 -16.63 0.90
N GLY A 167 6.97 -15.63 0.69
CA GLY A 167 5.80 -15.88 -0.13
C GLY A 167 4.83 -14.72 -0.24
N ILE A 168 3.69 -14.98 -0.87
CA ILE A 168 2.61 -14.03 -1.05
C ILE A 168 1.48 -14.39 -0.09
N ARG A 169 0.97 -13.40 0.60
CA ARG A 169 -0.03 -13.52 1.65
C ARG A 169 -1.21 -12.60 1.39
N ALA A 170 -2.33 -12.91 2.04
CA ALA A 170 -3.49 -12.03 2.07
C ALA A 170 -4.17 -12.06 3.45
N ARG A 171 -4.93 -11.01 3.75
CA ARG A 171 -5.89 -10.93 4.85
C ARG A 171 -7.16 -10.27 4.37
N ILE A 172 -8.28 -10.61 4.98
CA ILE A 172 -9.61 -10.13 4.64
C ILE A 172 -10.21 -9.43 5.85
N SER A 173 -10.88 -8.33 5.59
CA SER A 173 -11.69 -7.60 6.57
C SER A 173 -13.14 -7.52 6.08
N ASN A 174 -14.09 -7.72 6.98
CA ASN A 174 -15.53 -7.57 6.76
C ASN A 174 -16.14 -6.39 7.55
N ASP A 175 -15.29 -5.56 8.14
CA ASP A 175 -15.63 -4.43 9.00
C ASP A 175 -14.86 -3.15 8.59
N ASP A 176 -14.74 -2.95 7.28
CA ASP A 176 -14.09 -1.78 6.65
C ASP A 176 -12.63 -1.55 7.13
N GLY A 177 -11.92 -2.63 7.49
CA GLY A 177 -10.51 -2.58 7.87
C GLY A 177 -10.26 -2.43 9.37
N ALA A 178 -11.28 -2.47 10.22
CA ALA A 178 -11.11 -2.39 11.67
C ALA A 178 -10.46 -3.66 12.24
N SER A 179 -10.75 -4.82 11.66
CA SER A 179 -10.10 -6.08 11.99
C SER A 179 -9.80 -6.92 10.73
N TRP A 180 -8.92 -7.90 10.87
CA TRP A 180 -8.44 -8.72 9.76
C TRP A 180 -8.48 -10.20 10.13
N SER A 181 -8.81 -11.03 9.14
CA SER A 181 -8.80 -12.49 9.24
C SER A 181 -7.42 -13.04 9.62
N GLU A 182 -7.35 -14.34 9.90
CA GLU A 182 -6.08 -15.07 9.87
C GLU A 182 -5.38 -14.91 8.51
N GLU A 183 -4.07 -15.12 8.50
CA GLU A 183 -3.26 -14.99 7.29
C GLU A 183 -3.58 -16.09 6.29
N ILE A 184 -3.88 -15.69 5.06
CA ILE A 184 -4.09 -16.60 3.92
C ILE A 184 -2.79 -16.70 3.14
N VAL A 185 -2.29 -17.92 2.98
CA VAL A 185 -1.09 -18.21 2.19
C VAL A 185 -1.50 -18.40 0.73
N LEU A 186 -1.12 -17.46 -0.14
CA LEU A 186 -1.32 -17.57 -1.58
C LEU A 186 -0.17 -18.33 -2.28
N ARG A 187 1.08 -18.08 -1.82
CA ARG A 187 2.32 -18.75 -2.24
C ARG A 187 3.29 -18.78 -1.06
N ASP A 188 4.06 -19.85 -0.90
CA ASP A 188 5.11 -20.00 0.12
C ASP A 188 6.38 -20.70 -0.39
N ASP A 189 6.50 -20.80 -1.71
CA ASP A 189 7.55 -21.49 -2.44
C ASP A 189 8.62 -20.55 -3.03
N ALA A 190 8.73 -19.32 -2.52
CA ALA A 190 9.76 -18.41 -2.99
C ALA A 190 11.16 -18.82 -2.48
N THR A 191 12.14 -18.75 -3.37
CA THR A 191 13.55 -19.07 -3.07
C THR A 191 14.34 -17.87 -2.57
N THR A 192 13.78 -16.66 -2.61
CA THR A 192 14.41 -15.42 -2.19
C THR A 192 13.43 -14.50 -1.48
N TRP A 193 13.98 -13.64 -0.61
CA TRP A 193 13.21 -12.60 0.06
C TRP A 193 12.79 -11.45 -0.87
N ASP A 194 13.50 -11.26 -1.98
CA ASP A 194 13.22 -10.16 -2.90
C ASP A 194 12.10 -10.54 -3.86
N ILE A 195 10.89 -10.45 -3.36
CA ILE A 195 9.62 -10.78 -4.02
C ILE A 195 8.57 -9.73 -3.68
N GLY A 196 7.44 -9.71 -4.38
CA GLY A 196 6.23 -9.01 -3.99
C GLY A 196 5.89 -7.81 -4.85
N TYR A 197 5.68 -6.65 -4.21
CA TYR A 197 5.08 -5.46 -4.80
C TYR A 197 3.76 -5.80 -5.49
N CYS A 198 2.89 -6.46 -4.73
CA CYS A 198 1.61 -6.94 -5.20
C CYS A 198 0.77 -5.82 -5.83
N ARG A 199 0.05 -6.17 -6.89
CA ARG A 199 -1.07 -5.42 -7.44
C ARG A 199 -2.24 -6.38 -7.59
N THR A 200 -3.38 -6.02 -7.05
CA THR A 200 -4.58 -6.87 -7.04
C THR A 200 -5.71 -6.15 -7.75
N VAL A 201 -6.41 -6.87 -8.60
CA VAL A 201 -7.60 -6.39 -9.29
C VAL A 201 -8.71 -7.43 -9.18
N ILE A 202 -9.96 -6.95 -9.23
CA ILE A 202 -11.16 -7.78 -9.22
C ILE A 202 -11.53 -8.11 -10.65
N ARG A 203 -11.75 -9.38 -10.94
CA ARG A 203 -12.27 -9.85 -12.23
C ARG A 203 -13.79 -9.73 -12.27
N ALA A 204 -14.34 -9.78 -13.47
CA ALA A 204 -15.78 -9.72 -13.68
C ALA A 204 -16.57 -10.90 -13.05
N ASP A 205 -15.89 -12.01 -12.74
CA ASP A 205 -16.46 -13.17 -12.04
C ASP A 205 -16.32 -13.08 -10.50
N GLY A 206 -15.79 -11.94 -9.99
CA GLY A 206 -15.58 -11.68 -8.57
C GLY A 206 -14.30 -12.31 -8.00
N GLN A 207 -13.56 -13.11 -8.78
CA GLN A 207 -12.25 -13.57 -8.36
C GLN A 207 -11.23 -12.45 -8.37
N LEU A 208 -10.15 -12.59 -7.58
CA LEU A 208 -9.03 -11.68 -7.55
C LEU A 208 -7.88 -12.19 -8.41
N VAL A 209 -7.22 -11.26 -9.12
CA VAL A 209 -5.92 -11.49 -9.74
C VAL A 209 -4.89 -10.67 -8.98
N THR A 210 -3.99 -11.35 -8.28
CA THR A 210 -2.86 -10.74 -7.60
C THR A 210 -1.60 -10.96 -8.43
N ILE A 211 -1.01 -9.87 -8.94
CA ILE A 211 0.22 -9.87 -9.75
C ILE A 211 1.38 -9.43 -8.87
N TYR A 212 2.52 -10.05 -9.02
CA TYR A 212 3.74 -9.77 -8.23
C TYR A 212 4.99 -10.24 -8.99
N TYR A 213 6.17 -9.80 -8.57
CA TYR A 213 7.41 -10.43 -9.03
C TYR A 213 7.84 -11.52 -8.04
N PHE A 214 8.43 -12.60 -8.56
CA PHE A 214 8.66 -13.82 -7.81
C PHE A 214 9.84 -14.61 -8.38
N ALA A 215 10.46 -15.46 -7.55
CA ALA A 215 11.41 -16.48 -7.96
C ALA A 215 11.12 -17.74 -7.15
N SER A 216 11.15 -18.90 -7.80
CA SER A 216 10.93 -20.22 -7.19
C SER A 216 11.97 -21.23 -7.66
N GLU A 217 12.00 -22.45 -7.12
CA GLU A 217 12.89 -23.50 -7.61
C GLU A 217 12.62 -23.84 -9.07
N GLU A 218 11.35 -23.85 -9.48
CA GLU A 218 10.94 -24.12 -10.86
C GLU A 218 11.37 -23.00 -11.83
N ARG A 219 11.39 -21.74 -11.33
CA ARG A 219 11.79 -20.53 -12.06
C ARG A 219 12.69 -19.66 -11.18
N PRO A 220 14.02 -19.92 -11.20
CA PRO A 220 14.96 -19.23 -10.30
C PRO A 220 15.19 -17.77 -10.66
N GLU A 221 14.97 -17.35 -11.91
CA GLU A 221 15.03 -15.93 -12.28
C GLU A 221 13.80 -15.19 -11.80
N GLN A 222 13.98 -13.93 -11.42
CA GLN A 222 12.84 -13.08 -11.11
C GLN A 222 11.95 -12.86 -12.33
N HIS A 223 10.68 -13.16 -12.17
CA HIS A 223 9.67 -13.05 -13.21
C HIS A 223 8.37 -12.47 -12.66
N ILE A 224 7.50 -12.02 -13.53
CA ILE A 224 6.14 -11.62 -13.15
C ILE A 224 5.27 -12.89 -13.07
N ALA A 225 4.67 -13.08 -11.92
CA ALA A 225 3.71 -14.14 -11.66
C ALA A 225 2.34 -13.57 -11.25
N ALA A 226 1.32 -14.39 -11.32
CA ALA A 226 -0.03 -14.04 -10.87
C ALA A 226 -0.69 -15.23 -10.18
N THR A 227 -1.46 -14.94 -9.13
CA THR A 227 -2.37 -15.89 -8.48
C THR A 227 -3.80 -15.42 -8.71
N ILE A 228 -4.64 -16.34 -9.20
CA ILE A 228 -6.09 -16.13 -9.32
C ILE A 228 -6.74 -16.91 -8.19
N TRP A 229 -7.56 -16.24 -7.38
CA TRP A 229 -8.15 -16.83 -6.19
C TRP A 229 -9.46 -16.14 -5.81
N ASP A 230 -10.29 -16.83 -5.01
CA ASP A 230 -11.57 -16.31 -4.56
C ASP A 230 -11.50 -16.00 -3.06
N PRO A 231 -11.60 -14.72 -2.64
CA PRO A 231 -11.53 -14.36 -1.22
C PRO A 231 -12.71 -14.93 -0.41
N ARG A 232 -13.86 -15.18 -1.03
CA ARG A 232 -15.04 -15.72 -0.37
C ARG A 232 -14.82 -17.15 0.18
N ASN A 233 -13.90 -17.90 -0.40
CA ASN A 233 -13.52 -19.22 0.11
C ASN A 233 -12.78 -19.16 1.46
N HIS A 234 -12.39 -17.96 1.90
CA HIS A 234 -11.62 -17.71 3.12
C HIS A 234 -12.31 -16.73 4.09
N ALA A 235 -13.40 -16.08 3.68
CA ALA A 235 -14.09 -15.06 4.47
C ALA A 235 -14.88 -15.59 5.68
N ALA A 236 -15.04 -16.91 5.79
CA ALA A 236 -15.82 -17.56 6.85
C ALA A 236 -14.97 -18.14 8.01
N GLN A 237 -13.69 -17.74 8.10
CA GLN A 237 -12.80 -18.20 9.17
C GLN A 237 -12.53 -17.09 10.19
#